data_5c5ba31da88f4d14f8301cef760a9358
#
_entry.id   5c5ba31da88f4d14f8301cef760a9358
#
_cell.length_a   1.000
_cell.length_b   1.000
_cell.length_c   1.000
_cell.angle_alpha   90.00
_cell.angle_beta   90.00
_cell.angle_gamma   90.00
#
_symmetry.space_group_name_H-M   'P 1'
#
loop_
_entity.id
_entity.type
_entity.pdbx_description
1 polymer ?
#
loop_
_entity_poly.entity_id
_entity_poly.type
_entity_poly.pdbx_seq_one_letter_code
_entity_poly.pdbx_strand_id
1 'polypeptide(L)'
;MNLNYVYLYAYHETEKELCQLEQRALFGYSTEDEWIVSATKIDPSRSPFIKERLDVIEQEDSIDSLILTVSSFGETFHQFKVIYRKVGKDETSYPTRKRVEKEIGLRLKGTPDLINPKVELVVCKVAESWLIGKRKKSESVWLNHQKNLINIRQH
;
A
#
# COMPACT_ATOMS: atom_id res chain seq x y z
N MET A 1 -8.70 2.38 17.45
CA MET A 1 -9.30 2.79 16.16
C MET A 1 -8.65 1.99 15.06
N ASN A 2 -9.45 1.26 14.32
CA ASN A 2 -8.91 0.34 13.34
C ASN A 2 -9.04 0.89 11.94
N LEU A 3 -7.89 1.32 11.37
CA LEU A 3 -7.81 1.50 9.94
C LEU A 3 -7.71 0.11 9.34
N ASN A 4 -8.77 -0.39 8.72
CA ASN A 4 -8.76 -1.74 8.18
C ASN A 4 -8.05 -1.81 6.84
N TYR A 5 -8.27 -0.83 5.98
CA TYR A 5 -7.74 -0.84 4.61
C TYR A 5 -7.28 0.53 4.17
N VAL A 6 -6.19 0.56 3.43
CA VAL A 6 -5.72 1.75 2.73
C VAL A 6 -5.67 1.43 1.25
N TYR A 7 -6.31 2.26 0.45
CA TYR A 7 -6.34 2.13 -1.01
C TYR A 7 -5.44 3.18 -1.62
N LEU A 8 -4.52 2.76 -2.49
CA LEU A 8 -3.62 3.67 -3.20
C LEU A 8 -4.10 3.82 -4.63
N TYR A 9 -4.20 5.08 -5.06
CA TYR A 9 -4.79 5.48 -6.33
C TYR A 9 -3.75 5.99 -7.31
N ALA A 10 -4.01 5.79 -8.60
CA ALA A 10 -3.32 6.48 -9.67
C ALA A 10 -4.33 6.88 -10.73
N TYR A 11 -4.28 8.14 -11.15
CA TYR A 11 -5.16 8.67 -12.18
C TYR A 11 -4.50 9.88 -12.83
N HIS A 12 -4.90 10.17 -14.07
CA HIS A 12 -4.52 11.41 -14.72
C HIS A 12 -5.33 12.58 -14.15
N GLU A 13 -4.76 13.77 -14.19
CA GLU A 13 -5.44 14.97 -13.71
C GLU A 13 -6.81 15.14 -14.37
N THR A 14 -6.91 14.80 -15.66
CA THR A 14 -8.15 14.88 -16.43
C THR A 14 -9.22 13.88 -15.95
N GLU A 15 -8.82 12.87 -15.18
CA GLU A 15 -9.72 11.84 -14.67
C GLU A 15 -10.07 12.03 -13.20
N LYS A 16 -9.60 13.10 -12.59
CA LYS A 16 -9.74 13.35 -11.16
C LYS A 16 -11.21 13.32 -10.70
N GLU A 17 -12.09 14.01 -11.43
CA GLU A 17 -13.50 14.04 -11.07
C GLU A 17 -14.16 12.67 -11.15
N LEU A 18 -13.80 11.90 -12.17
CA LEU A 18 -14.32 10.55 -12.34
C LEU A 18 -13.82 9.63 -11.21
N CYS A 19 -12.55 9.76 -10.85
CA CYS A 19 -11.96 9.03 -9.74
C CYS A 19 -12.68 9.35 -8.42
N GLN A 20 -12.94 10.64 -8.15
CA GLN A 20 -13.63 11.06 -6.95
C GLN A 20 -15.09 10.58 -6.93
N LEU A 21 -15.73 10.55 -8.08
CA LEU A 21 -17.09 10.00 -8.19
C LEU A 21 -17.10 8.52 -7.80
N GLU A 22 -16.13 7.76 -8.29
CA GLU A 22 -15.98 6.36 -7.92
C GLU A 22 -15.73 6.19 -6.42
N GLN A 23 -14.84 7.02 -5.85
CA GLN A 23 -14.56 6.98 -4.41
C GLN A 23 -15.83 7.17 -3.58
N ARG A 24 -16.66 8.14 -3.94
CA ARG A 24 -17.93 8.38 -3.23
C ARG A 24 -18.86 7.20 -3.37
N ALA A 25 -18.89 6.56 -4.53
CA ALA A 25 -19.75 5.38 -4.75
C ALA A 25 -19.26 4.17 -3.94
N LEU A 26 -17.95 3.96 -3.86
CA LEU A 26 -17.37 2.81 -3.18
C LEU A 26 -17.25 3.01 -1.67
N PHE A 27 -16.91 4.20 -1.22
CA PHE A 27 -16.53 4.45 0.17
C PHE A 27 -17.38 5.49 0.88
N GLY A 28 -18.26 6.18 0.17
CA GLY A 28 -19.13 7.20 0.74
C GLY A 28 -18.50 8.58 0.86
N TYR A 29 -17.24 8.74 0.48
CA TYR A 29 -16.54 10.03 0.48
C TYR A 29 -15.41 10.02 -0.53
N SER A 30 -14.87 11.20 -0.82
CA SER A 30 -13.73 11.34 -1.73
C SER A 30 -12.64 12.16 -1.09
N THR A 31 -11.43 12.10 -1.67
CA THR A 31 -10.25 12.80 -1.15
C THR A 31 -9.48 13.43 -2.30
N GLU A 32 -8.71 14.47 -1.97
CA GLU A 32 -7.75 15.08 -2.89
C GLU A 32 -6.41 14.34 -2.87
N ASP A 33 -6.22 13.43 -1.95
CA ASP A 33 -4.99 12.66 -1.80
C ASP A 33 -4.97 11.46 -2.76
N GLU A 34 -3.78 10.88 -2.94
CA GLU A 34 -3.60 9.68 -3.76
C GLU A 34 -3.91 8.39 -2.99
N TRP A 35 -4.55 8.51 -1.84
CA TRP A 35 -4.91 7.40 -0.98
C TRP A 35 -6.22 7.66 -0.27
N ILE A 36 -6.90 6.58 0.10
CA ILE A 36 -8.15 6.65 0.88
C ILE A 36 -8.13 5.54 1.93
N VAL A 37 -8.67 5.85 3.10
CA VAL A 37 -8.74 4.91 4.23
C VAL A 37 -10.19 4.52 4.42
N SER A 38 -10.46 3.21 4.57
CA SER A 38 -11.83 2.73 4.70
C SER A 38 -11.89 1.42 5.50
N ALA A 39 -13.02 1.21 6.18
CA ALA A 39 -13.33 -0.07 6.79
C ALA A 39 -13.93 -1.05 5.78
N THR A 40 -14.27 -0.57 4.58
CA THR A 40 -14.89 -1.39 3.53
C THR A 40 -13.84 -2.13 2.73
N LYS A 41 -14.00 -3.44 2.59
CA LYS A 41 -13.07 -4.27 1.81
C LYS A 41 -13.55 -4.38 0.37
N ILE A 42 -12.74 -3.88 -0.56
CA ILE A 42 -13.05 -3.90 -1.98
C ILE A 42 -11.86 -4.49 -2.72
N ASP A 43 -12.14 -5.37 -3.69
CA ASP A 43 -11.11 -5.89 -4.57
C ASP A 43 -10.59 -4.75 -5.46
N PRO A 44 -9.28 -4.41 -5.38
CA PRO A 44 -8.73 -3.33 -6.21
C PRO A 44 -8.98 -3.52 -7.71
N SER A 45 -9.10 -4.76 -8.16
CA SER A 45 -9.31 -5.06 -9.58
C SER A 45 -10.67 -4.61 -10.11
N ARG A 46 -11.58 -4.21 -9.23
CA ARG A 46 -12.89 -3.67 -9.62
C ARG A 46 -12.84 -2.20 -10.03
N SER A 47 -11.69 -1.55 -9.80
CA SER A 47 -11.53 -0.13 -10.08
C SER A 47 -10.43 0.10 -11.12
N PRO A 48 -10.62 1.00 -12.10
CA PRO A 48 -9.54 1.39 -13.01
C PRO A 48 -8.51 2.31 -12.35
N PHE A 49 -8.81 2.84 -11.16
CA PHE A 49 -7.97 3.84 -10.47
C PHE A 49 -7.22 3.29 -9.26
N ILE A 50 -7.73 2.23 -8.60
CA ILE A 50 -7.06 1.64 -7.45
C ILE A 50 -5.90 0.77 -7.92
N LYS A 51 -4.68 1.15 -7.53
CA LYS A 51 -3.48 0.35 -7.83
C LYS A 51 -3.33 -0.81 -6.88
N GLU A 52 -3.58 -0.58 -5.60
CA GLU A 52 -3.42 -1.61 -4.58
C GLU A 52 -4.21 -1.27 -3.33
N ARG A 53 -4.50 -2.31 -2.56
CA ARG A 53 -5.11 -2.23 -1.24
C ARG A 53 -4.09 -2.75 -0.22
N LEU A 54 -3.94 -2.04 0.88
CA LEU A 54 -3.15 -2.50 2.02
C LEU A 54 -4.11 -2.95 3.11
N ASP A 55 -4.04 -4.22 3.48
CA ASP A 55 -4.81 -4.77 4.59
C ASP A 55 -4.00 -4.50 5.85
N VAL A 56 -4.40 -3.48 6.60
CA VAL A 56 -3.61 -2.95 7.72
C VAL A 56 -3.50 -3.96 8.85
N ILE A 57 -2.28 -4.27 9.27
CA ILE A 57 -2.00 -5.16 10.38
C ILE A 57 -1.80 -4.35 11.65
N GLU A 58 -1.05 -3.26 11.57
CA GLU A 58 -0.73 -2.43 12.73
C GLU A 58 -0.49 -0.98 12.30
N GLN A 59 -0.77 -0.05 13.21
CA GLN A 59 -0.60 1.39 12.99
C GLN A 59 -0.03 2.02 14.26
N GLU A 60 0.97 2.89 14.10
CA GLU A 60 1.62 3.57 15.21
C GLU A 60 1.90 5.03 14.87
N ASP A 61 2.11 5.85 15.89
CA ASP A 61 2.36 7.28 15.73
C ASP A 61 3.79 7.58 15.27
N SER A 62 4.71 6.65 15.45
CA SER A 62 6.11 6.81 15.02
C SER A 62 6.64 5.54 14.41
N ILE A 63 7.70 5.70 13.61
CA ILE A 63 8.35 4.54 12.99
C ILE A 63 9.02 3.65 14.04
N ASP A 64 9.57 4.25 15.09
CA ASP A 64 10.21 3.49 16.16
C ASP A 64 9.19 2.64 16.92
N SER A 65 8.02 3.19 17.20
CA SER A 65 6.92 2.44 17.81
C SER A 65 6.45 1.31 16.92
N LEU A 66 6.38 1.54 15.60
CA LEU A 66 5.98 0.50 14.65
C LEU A 66 6.99 -0.65 14.64
N ILE A 67 8.27 -0.34 14.63
CA ILE A 67 9.34 -1.35 14.66
C ILE A 67 9.25 -2.19 15.94
N LEU A 68 9.00 -1.55 17.08
CA LEU A 68 8.83 -2.25 18.35
C LEU A 68 7.60 -3.15 18.34
N THR A 69 6.49 -2.65 17.80
CA THR A 69 5.23 -3.41 17.76
C THR A 69 5.36 -4.64 16.87
N VAL A 70 6.08 -4.53 15.76
CA VAL A 70 6.33 -5.66 14.85
C VAL A 70 7.02 -6.82 15.58
N SER A 71 7.89 -6.53 16.55
CA SER A 71 8.58 -7.56 17.33
C SER A 71 7.60 -8.43 18.14
N SER A 72 6.40 -7.92 18.42
CA SER A 72 5.37 -8.61 19.20
C SER A 72 4.35 -9.36 18.34
N PHE A 73 4.49 -9.34 17.01
CA PHE A 73 3.54 -10.03 16.17
C PHE A 73 3.56 -11.53 16.42
N GLY A 74 2.37 -12.10 16.65
CA GLY A 74 2.23 -13.55 16.83
C GLY A 74 2.17 -14.32 15.53
N GLU A 75 1.94 -13.61 14.41
CA GLU A 75 1.80 -14.22 13.10
C GLU A 75 3.16 -14.54 12.48
N THR A 76 3.25 -15.68 11.80
CA THR A 76 4.44 -16.08 11.04
C THR A 76 4.16 -15.88 9.55
N PHE A 77 5.08 -15.23 8.85
CA PHE A 77 4.95 -14.99 7.41
C PHE A 77 5.94 -15.85 6.64
N HIS A 78 5.44 -16.53 5.61
CA HIS A 78 6.29 -17.37 4.76
C HIS A 78 6.52 -16.71 3.43
N GLN A 79 7.79 -16.70 2.98
CA GLN A 79 8.21 -16.07 1.73
C GLN A 79 7.76 -14.62 1.63
N PHE A 80 8.05 -13.84 2.68
CA PHE A 80 7.64 -12.44 2.76
C PHE A 80 8.76 -11.50 2.29
N LYS A 81 8.34 -10.31 1.88
CA LYS A 81 9.23 -9.18 1.60
C LYS A 81 8.62 -7.93 2.24
N VAL A 82 9.46 -7.14 2.90
CA VAL A 82 9.04 -5.84 3.44
C VAL A 82 9.42 -4.76 2.44
N ILE A 83 8.43 -3.92 2.10
CA ILE A 83 8.60 -2.84 1.14
C ILE A 83 8.16 -1.55 1.81
N TYR A 84 9.03 -0.53 1.79
CA TYR A 84 8.64 0.81 2.18
C TYR A 84 8.08 1.54 0.96
N ARG A 85 6.84 2.02 1.07
CA ARG A 85 6.20 2.76 -0.01
C ARG A 85 5.96 4.21 0.42
N LYS A 86 6.48 5.14 -0.37
CA LYS A 86 6.21 6.55 -0.16
C LYS A 86 4.78 6.85 -0.60
N VAL A 87 4.02 7.48 0.27
CA VAL A 87 2.64 7.88 0.00
C VAL A 87 2.52 9.38 0.19
N GLY A 88 1.93 10.07 -0.78
CA GLY A 88 1.74 11.51 -0.70
C GLY A 88 3.05 12.29 -0.63
N LYS A 89 3.13 13.16 0.38
CA LYS A 89 4.29 14.05 0.57
C LYS A 89 5.36 13.50 1.52
N ASP A 90 5.42 12.18 1.67
CA ASP A 90 6.45 11.57 2.51
C ASP A 90 7.83 11.86 1.93
N GLU A 91 8.68 12.54 2.71
CA GLU A 91 10.03 12.95 2.31
C GLU A 91 11.12 12.07 2.91
N THR A 92 10.76 10.92 3.47
CA THR A 92 11.73 10.00 4.06
C THR A 92 12.79 9.60 3.02
N SER A 93 14.06 9.76 3.38
CA SER A 93 15.18 9.49 2.48
C SER A 93 15.29 8.01 2.12
N TYR A 94 15.89 7.73 0.97
CA TYR A 94 16.12 6.35 0.53
C TYR A 94 16.89 5.51 1.55
N PRO A 95 18.03 6.00 2.12
CA PRO A 95 18.74 5.21 3.13
C PRO A 95 17.89 4.88 4.35
N THR A 96 17.06 5.83 4.81
CA THR A 96 16.17 5.61 5.95
C THR A 96 15.10 4.58 5.60
N ARG A 97 14.52 4.66 4.40
CA ARG A 97 13.51 3.70 3.96
C ARG A 97 14.09 2.28 3.91
N LYS A 98 15.30 2.13 3.41
CA LYS A 98 15.98 0.83 3.34
C LYS A 98 16.31 0.29 4.72
N ARG A 99 16.68 1.16 5.66
CA ARG A 99 16.93 0.77 7.04
C ARG A 99 15.64 0.27 7.69
N VAL A 100 14.53 0.96 7.47
CA VAL A 100 13.23 0.55 8.03
C VAL A 100 12.81 -0.82 7.49
N GLU A 101 12.94 -1.03 6.18
CA GLU A 101 12.64 -2.33 5.57
C GLU A 101 13.45 -3.45 6.23
N LYS A 102 14.74 -3.21 6.43
CA LYS A 102 15.65 -4.19 7.02
C LYS A 102 15.30 -4.48 8.48
N GLU A 103 15.10 -3.43 9.28
CA GLU A 103 14.82 -3.59 10.70
C GLU A 103 13.49 -4.31 10.94
N ILE A 104 12.48 -4.00 10.17
CA ILE A 104 11.19 -4.69 10.27
C ILE A 104 11.33 -6.13 9.81
N GLY A 105 12.02 -6.36 8.69
CA GLY A 105 12.23 -7.71 8.17
C GLY A 105 12.94 -8.63 9.15
N LEU A 106 13.91 -8.09 9.90
CA LEU A 106 14.67 -8.87 10.89
C LEU A 106 13.83 -9.23 12.12
N ARG A 107 12.78 -8.47 12.40
CA ARG A 107 11.92 -8.70 13.58
C ARG A 107 10.71 -9.57 13.30
N LEU A 108 10.36 -9.74 12.04
CA LEU A 108 9.23 -10.58 11.65
C LEU A 108 9.59 -12.05 11.76
N LYS A 109 8.61 -12.87 12.19
CA LYS A 109 8.77 -14.32 12.25
C LYS A 109 8.44 -14.91 10.89
N GLY A 110 9.28 -15.84 10.42
CA GLY A 110 9.04 -16.54 9.16
C GLY A 110 10.25 -16.55 8.25
N THR A 111 10.00 -16.76 6.96
CA THR A 111 11.05 -16.88 5.96
C THR A 111 10.97 -15.73 4.97
N PRO A 112 12.01 -14.89 4.87
CA PRO A 112 12.02 -13.83 3.84
C PRO A 112 12.32 -14.41 2.46
N ASP A 113 11.79 -13.76 1.43
CA ASP A 113 12.09 -14.06 0.04
C ASP A 113 12.07 -12.74 -0.75
N LEU A 114 13.25 -12.21 -1.02
CA LEU A 114 13.38 -10.90 -1.66
C LEU A 114 13.20 -10.96 -3.17
N ILE A 115 13.28 -12.14 -3.75
CA ILE A 115 13.26 -12.31 -5.21
C ILE A 115 11.86 -12.69 -5.69
N ASN A 116 11.22 -13.65 -5.03
CA ASN A 116 9.91 -14.15 -5.45
C ASN A 116 8.97 -14.27 -4.24
N PRO A 117 8.65 -13.15 -3.57
CA PRO A 117 7.82 -13.21 -2.37
C PRO A 117 6.37 -13.60 -2.70
N LYS A 118 5.79 -14.37 -1.79
CA LYS A 118 4.35 -14.69 -1.83
C LYS A 118 3.52 -13.69 -1.04
N VAL A 119 4.15 -13.03 -0.06
CA VAL A 119 3.51 -12.02 0.77
C VAL A 119 4.36 -10.76 0.73
N GLU A 120 3.77 -9.65 0.33
CA GLU A 120 4.44 -8.36 0.39
C GLU A 120 3.82 -7.56 1.54
N LEU A 121 4.68 -7.17 2.49
CA LEU A 121 4.28 -6.35 3.64
C LEU A 121 4.76 -4.93 3.37
N VAL A 122 3.81 -4.02 3.24
CA VAL A 122 4.12 -2.63 2.89
C VAL A 122 4.09 -1.77 4.14
N VAL A 123 5.14 -0.99 4.32
CA VAL A 123 5.24 0.03 5.36
C VAL A 123 5.08 1.39 4.70
N CYS A 124 4.21 2.22 5.23
CA CYS A 124 4.02 3.57 4.71
C CYS A 124 3.54 4.53 5.79
N LYS A 125 3.69 5.82 5.50
CA LYS A 125 3.18 6.89 6.35
C LYS A 125 1.93 7.46 5.70
N VAL A 126 0.81 7.36 6.40
CA VAL A 126 -0.49 7.83 5.92
C VAL A 126 -1.15 8.64 7.04
N ALA A 127 -1.58 9.87 6.74
CA ALA A 127 -2.28 10.73 7.69
C ALA A 127 -1.53 10.87 9.03
N GLU A 128 -0.23 11.14 8.97
CA GLU A 128 0.67 11.31 10.13
C GLU A 128 0.84 10.05 10.99
N SER A 129 0.40 8.90 10.50
CA SER A 129 0.59 7.60 11.15
C SER A 129 1.45 6.69 10.31
N TRP A 130 2.19 5.81 10.97
CA TRP A 130 2.99 4.78 10.32
C TRP A 130 2.25 3.47 10.40
N LEU A 131 2.13 2.77 9.29
CA LEU A 131 1.41 1.50 9.26
C LEU A 131 2.16 0.43 8.48
N ILE A 132 1.81 -0.82 8.77
CA ILE A 132 2.26 -1.97 8.01
C ILE A 132 1.02 -2.79 7.62
N GLY A 133 0.97 -3.23 6.37
CA GLY A 133 -0.17 -3.98 5.86
C GLY A 133 0.22 -4.97 4.78
N LYS A 134 -0.64 -5.96 4.57
CA LYS A 134 -0.49 -6.92 3.48
C LYS A 134 -0.97 -6.29 2.18
N ARG A 135 -0.18 -6.41 1.14
CA ARG A 135 -0.47 -5.82 -0.16
C ARG A 135 -1.32 -6.73 -1.03
N LYS A 136 -2.39 -6.18 -1.57
CA LYS A 136 -3.18 -6.79 -2.63
C LYS A 136 -3.15 -5.86 -3.84
N LYS A 137 -2.41 -6.26 -4.87
CA LYS A 137 -2.31 -5.48 -6.12
C LYS A 137 -3.56 -5.64 -6.95
N SER A 138 -3.88 -4.60 -7.72
CA SER A 138 -4.92 -4.68 -8.72
C SER A 138 -4.46 -5.59 -9.85
N GLU A 139 -5.37 -6.45 -10.29
CA GLU A 139 -5.21 -7.28 -11.48
C GLU A 139 -6.18 -6.82 -12.57
N SER A 140 -6.60 -5.55 -12.48
CA SER A 140 -7.56 -4.97 -13.41
C SER A 140 -7.07 -5.07 -14.84
N VAL A 141 -7.92 -5.61 -15.71
CA VAL A 141 -7.66 -5.70 -17.16
C VAL A 141 -7.43 -4.31 -17.73
N TRP A 142 -8.14 -3.31 -17.23
CA TRP A 142 -8.00 -1.92 -17.66
C TRP A 142 -6.59 -1.38 -17.42
N LEU A 143 -6.05 -1.55 -16.22
CA LEU A 143 -4.70 -1.10 -15.90
C LEU A 143 -3.64 -1.83 -16.72
N ASN A 144 -3.80 -3.14 -16.89
CA ASN A 144 -2.89 -3.94 -17.68
C ASN A 144 -2.93 -3.53 -19.16
N HIS A 145 -4.12 -3.22 -19.67
CA HIS A 145 -4.29 -2.77 -21.04
C HIS A 145 -3.58 -1.42 -21.27
N GLN A 146 -3.75 -0.46 -20.37
CA GLN A 146 -3.07 0.83 -20.46
C GLN A 146 -1.55 0.67 -20.42
N LYS A 147 -1.05 -0.19 -19.55
CA LYS A 147 0.38 -0.48 -19.45
C LYS A 147 0.92 -1.07 -20.75
N ASN A 148 0.20 -1.98 -21.35
CA ASN A 148 0.60 -2.59 -22.62
C ASN A 148 0.61 -1.58 -23.77
N LEU A 149 -0.36 -0.69 -23.83
CA LEU A 149 -0.41 0.37 -24.84
C LEU A 149 0.79 1.32 -24.71
N ILE A 150 1.18 1.68 -23.49
CA ILE A 150 2.34 2.52 -23.25
C ILE A 150 3.61 1.81 -23.74
N ASN A 151 3.76 0.52 -23.44
CA ASN A 151 4.92 -0.25 -23.87
C ASN A 151 5.00 -0.36 -25.40
N ILE A 152 3.89 -0.54 -26.07
CA ILE A 152 3.84 -0.60 -27.55
C ILE A 152 4.28 0.73 -28.13
N ARG A 153 3.88 1.85 -27.56
CA ARG A 153 4.24 3.18 -28.05
C ARG A 153 5.73 3.51 -27.88
N GLN A 154 6.41 2.84 -26.99
CA GLN A 154 7.85 3.05 -26.75
C GLN A 154 8.73 2.32 -27.76
N HIS A 155 8.15 1.46 -28.57
CA HIS A 155 8.81 0.74 -29.63
C HIS A 155 8.47 1.36 -30.97
#